data_b548b84bf1c17ca1c6592e9fd8c5f518
#
_entry.id   b548b84bf1c17ca1c6592e9fd8c5f518
#
_cell.length_a   1.000
_cell.length_b   1.000
_cell.length_c   1.000
_cell.angle_alpha   90.00
_cell.angle_beta   90.00
_cell.angle_gamma   90.00
#
_symmetry.space_group_name_H-M   'P 1'
#
loop_
_entity.id
_entity.type
_entity.pdbx_description
1 polymer ?
#
loop_
_entity_poly.entity_id
_entity_poly.type
_entity_poly.pdbx_seq_one_letter_code
_entity_poly.pdbx_strand_id
1 'polypeptide(L)'
;MKRGSRILLTILAAIVLAAGLSQCVFLLRYPYFRKYAAQNGLSLREARKAWGHPDKLSEVAMGLTVEAALENWDKVAELAAEDRTSEIGTYYYNLANAMHGQLPDRLLDYYQPFERGLFLPVGPQSKPFQIACAGDVWFALGYMPLAERDAMLGMLFSPTHTGPRYLRRLAETNLVTGDFEAASKYLRMLLNDPQERKWALERLPGHWRPDYGLRIAEKRNLLPQFDIVHGMDQAPVILRILLGSNPTNKMALDYLLCYDLLTKDLDAFVGDYD
;
A
#
# COMPACT_ATOMS: atom_id res chain seq x y z
N MET A 1 18.77 -41.89 38.16
CA MET A 1 17.83 -40.93 37.55
C MET A 1 18.35 -39.51 37.41
N LYS A 2 19.20 -38.92 38.27
CA LYS A 2 19.58 -37.50 38.24
C LYS A 2 20.54 -37.07 37.10
N ARG A 3 21.36 -37.95 36.50
CA ARG A 3 22.36 -37.58 35.46
C ARG A 3 21.77 -37.52 34.07
N GLY A 4 20.87 -38.42 33.70
CA GLY A 4 20.17 -38.43 32.41
C GLY A 4 19.21 -37.23 32.25
N SER A 5 18.53 -36.82 33.34
CA SER A 5 17.64 -35.67 33.34
C SER A 5 18.39 -34.33 33.08
N ARG A 6 19.62 -34.19 33.63
CA ARG A 6 20.45 -32.99 33.37
C ARG A 6 20.94 -32.94 31.93
N ILE A 7 21.35 -34.06 31.34
CA ILE A 7 21.78 -34.14 29.95
C ILE A 7 20.60 -33.77 29.01
N LEU A 8 19.41 -34.30 29.26
CA LEU A 8 18.21 -34.00 28.50
C LEU A 8 17.85 -32.52 28.57
N LEU A 9 17.93 -31.89 29.75
CA LEU A 9 17.68 -30.48 29.96
C LEU A 9 18.69 -29.58 29.22
N THR A 10 19.96 -29.96 29.20
CA THR A 10 21.04 -29.26 28.51
C THR A 10 20.83 -29.31 26.97
N ILE A 11 20.46 -30.50 26.45
CA ILE A 11 20.15 -30.68 25.03
C ILE A 11 18.92 -29.81 24.64
N LEU A 12 17.88 -29.85 25.46
CA LEU A 12 16.67 -29.03 25.20
C LEU A 12 17.00 -27.54 25.22
N ALA A 13 17.79 -27.07 26.19
CA ALA A 13 18.22 -25.67 26.25
C ALA A 13 19.08 -25.28 25.04
N ALA A 14 19.96 -26.14 24.56
CA ALA A 14 20.79 -25.92 23.39
C ALA A 14 19.90 -25.81 22.09
N ILE A 15 18.90 -26.68 21.96
CA ILE A 15 17.95 -26.64 20.83
C ILE A 15 17.14 -25.34 20.87
N VAL A 16 16.65 -24.92 22.02
CA VAL A 16 15.88 -23.65 22.16
C VAL A 16 16.75 -22.44 21.82
N LEU A 17 18.02 -22.43 22.31
CA LEU A 17 18.98 -21.37 21.97
C LEU A 17 19.30 -21.34 20.47
N ALA A 18 19.56 -22.49 19.85
CA ALA A 18 19.83 -22.57 18.42
C ALA A 18 18.63 -22.12 17.59
N ALA A 19 17.41 -22.52 17.98
CA ALA A 19 16.17 -22.05 17.32
C ALA A 19 15.97 -20.54 17.50
N GLY A 20 16.24 -20.00 18.68
CA GLY A 20 16.18 -18.56 18.96
C GLY A 20 17.19 -17.77 18.13
N LEU A 21 18.44 -18.22 18.05
CA LEU A 21 19.47 -17.60 17.22
C LEU A 21 19.10 -17.65 15.73
N SER A 22 18.63 -18.80 15.24
CA SER A 22 18.15 -18.93 13.86
C SER A 22 17.02 -17.95 13.53
N GLN A 23 16.07 -17.79 14.47
CA GLN A 23 14.98 -16.82 14.31
C GLN A 23 15.48 -15.37 14.32
N CYS A 24 16.43 -15.03 15.17
CA CYS A 24 17.05 -13.69 15.19
C CYS A 24 17.77 -13.40 13.87
N VAL A 25 18.59 -14.33 13.38
CA VAL A 25 19.30 -14.20 12.11
C VAL A 25 18.29 -14.03 10.94
N PHE A 26 17.22 -14.81 10.95
CA PHE A 26 16.15 -14.68 9.96
C PHE A 26 15.54 -13.28 9.96
N LEU A 27 15.17 -12.77 11.13
CA LEU A 27 14.54 -11.43 11.26
C LEU A 27 15.50 -10.28 10.93
N LEU A 28 16.80 -10.45 11.16
CA LEU A 28 17.83 -9.50 10.74
C LEU A 28 18.02 -9.49 9.21
N ARG A 29 17.92 -10.68 8.61
CA ARG A 29 18.08 -10.83 7.15
C ARG A 29 16.86 -10.33 6.37
N TYR A 30 15.66 -10.41 6.96
CA TYR A 30 14.39 -10.06 6.34
C TYR A 30 13.59 -9.07 7.22
N PRO A 31 14.06 -7.82 7.35
CA PRO A 31 13.41 -6.82 8.21
C PRO A 31 12.03 -6.41 7.72
N TYR A 32 11.82 -6.35 6.39
CA TYR A 32 10.52 -6.00 5.82
C TYR A 32 9.49 -7.11 5.97
N PHE A 33 9.90 -8.37 5.97
CA PHE A 33 9.00 -9.48 6.27
C PHE A 33 8.29 -9.30 7.63
N ARG A 34 9.03 -8.87 8.66
CA ARG A 34 8.46 -8.58 9.97
C ARG A 34 7.52 -7.38 9.96
N LYS A 35 7.96 -6.26 9.34
CA LYS A 35 7.15 -5.05 9.24
C LYS A 35 5.86 -5.31 8.45
N TYR A 36 5.98 -6.03 7.35
CA TYR A 36 4.84 -6.46 6.53
C TYR A 36 3.84 -7.29 7.33
N ALA A 37 4.31 -8.31 8.07
CA ALA A 37 3.45 -9.13 8.91
C ALA A 37 2.68 -8.26 9.91
N ALA A 38 3.36 -7.36 10.62
CA ALA A 38 2.74 -6.45 11.58
C ALA A 38 1.68 -5.55 10.93
N GLN A 39 1.99 -4.88 9.81
CA GLN A 39 1.05 -4.00 9.10
C GLN A 39 -0.20 -4.72 8.58
N ASN A 40 -0.09 -6.02 8.30
CA ASN A 40 -1.21 -6.83 7.84
C ASN A 40 -1.91 -7.61 8.96
N GLY A 41 -1.53 -7.37 10.23
CA GLY A 41 -2.09 -8.06 11.39
C GLY A 41 -1.80 -9.55 11.43
N LEU A 42 -0.68 -9.98 10.80
CA LEU A 42 -0.28 -11.38 10.70
C LEU A 42 0.78 -11.72 11.75
N SER A 43 0.67 -12.89 12.36
CA SER A 43 1.80 -13.51 13.04
C SER A 43 2.88 -13.88 12.01
N LEU A 44 4.13 -14.01 12.45
CA LEU A 44 5.24 -14.46 11.57
C LEU A 44 4.97 -15.84 10.97
N ARG A 45 4.21 -16.70 11.66
CA ARG A 45 3.81 -18.01 11.16
C ARG A 45 2.80 -17.90 10.01
N GLU A 46 1.81 -17.05 10.15
CA GLU A 46 0.81 -16.79 9.10
C GLU A 46 1.46 -16.12 7.89
N ALA A 47 2.34 -15.15 8.11
CA ALA A 47 3.10 -14.53 7.03
C ALA A 47 3.96 -15.57 6.27
N ARG A 48 4.64 -16.48 6.97
CA ARG A 48 5.37 -17.60 6.33
C ARG A 48 4.45 -18.55 5.56
N LYS A 49 3.25 -18.80 6.06
CA LYS A 49 2.27 -19.64 5.35
C LYS A 49 1.81 -18.96 4.06
N ALA A 50 1.63 -17.65 4.07
CA ALA A 50 1.16 -16.88 2.92
C ALA A 50 2.23 -16.68 1.83
N TRP A 51 3.50 -16.48 2.23
CA TRP A 51 4.61 -16.13 1.33
C TRP A 51 5.67 -17.23 1.16
N GLY A 52 5.62 -18.28 1.99
CA GLY A 52 6.69 -19.26 2.06
C GLY A 52 7.91 -18.72 2.81
N HIS A 53 9.09 -19.21 2.43
CA HIS A 53 10.35 -18.65 2.92
C HIS A 53 10.70 -17.43 2.07
N PRO A 54 10.82 -16.21 2.63
CA PRO A 54 11.12 -15.03 1.84
C PRO A 54 12.51 -15.17 1.20
N ASP A 55 12.58 -14.73 -0.03
CA ASP A 55 13.82 -14.49 -0.78
C ASP A 55 14.06 -12.97 -0.91
N LYS A 56 15.10 -12.59 -1.66
CA LYS A 56 15.44 -11.18 -1.86
C LYS A 56 14.30 -10.42 -2.55
N LEU A 57 13.66 -10.99 -3.57
CA LEU A 57 12.59 -10.32 -4.33
C LEU A 57 11.33 -10.16 -3.47
N SER A 58 10.95 -11.18 -2.72
CA SER A 58 9.84 -11.09 -1.77
C SER A 58 10.08 -10.01 -0.70
N GLU A 59 11.32 -9.90 -0.21
CA GLU A 59 11.69 -8.89 0.79
C GLU A 59 11.59 -7.47 0.20
N VAL A 60 12.04 -7.26 -1.04
CA VAL A 60 11.89 -5.98 -1.76
C VAL A 60 10.40 -5.67 -1.97
N ALA A 61 9.60 -6.62 -2.45
CA ALA A 61 8.17 -6.42 -2.66
C ALA A 61 7.45 -6.05 -1.35
N MET A 62 7.78 -6.70 -0.24
CA MET A 62 7.25 -6.34 1.08
C MET A 62 7.72 -4.96 1.51
N GLY A 63 8.99 -4.62 1.26
CA GLY A 63 9.56 -3.30 1.53
C GLY A 63 8.82 -2.18 0.82
N LEU A 64 8.57 -2.35 -0.48
CA LEU A 64 7.82 -1.39 -1.30
C LEU A 64 6.45 -1.07 -0.67
N THR A 65 5.70 -2.11 -0.30
CA THR A 65 4.36 -1.92 0.28
C THR A 65 4.39 -1.33 1.68
N VAL A 66 5.40 -1.70 2.48
CA VAL A 66 5.58 -1.16 3.85
C VAL A 66 5.91 0.32 3.81
N GLU A 67 6.87 0.70 2.97
CA GLU A 67 7.32 2.09 2.87
C GLU A 67 6.28 2.98 2.17
N ALA A 68 5.53 2.45 1.19
CA ALA A 68 4.40 3.16 0.58
C ALA A 68 3.27 3.43 1.58
N ALA A 69 2.94 2.46 2.45
CA ALA A 69 1.97 2.66 3.52
C ALA A 69 2.42 3.67 4.59
N LEU A 70 3.73 3.95 4.67
CA LEU A 70 4.33 4.99 5.50
C LEU A 70 4.53 6.31 4.75
N GLU A 71 4.15 6.38 3.48
CA GLU A 71 4.35 7.52 2.57
C GLU A 71 5.84 7.91 2.42
N ASN A 72 6.75 6.96 2.57
CA ASN A 72 8.20 7.17 2.42
C ASN A 72 8.62 6.95 0.97
N TRP A 73 8.25 7.89 0.10
CA TRP A 73 8.37 7.73 -1.36
C TRP A 73 9.82 7.67 -1.85
N ASP A 74 10.75 8.34 -1.17
CA ASP A 74 12.19 8.22 -1.48
C ASP A 74 12.69 6.79 -1.29
N LYS A 75 12.26 6.15 -0.19
CA LYS A 75 12.62 4.75 0.09
C LYS A 75 11.92 3.78 -0.85
N VAL A 76 10.68 4.09 -1.26
CA VAL A 76 9.97 3.31 -2.30
C VAL A 76 10.74 3.36 -3.61
N ALA A 77 11.19 4.54 -4.05
CA ALA A 77 11.97 4.69 -5.28
C ALA A 77 13.31 3.93 -5.21
N GLU A 78 14.00 3.98 -4.07
CA GLU A 78 15.25 3.23 -3.82
C GLU A 78 15.03 1.72 -3.92
N LEU A 79 14.00 1.19 -3.24
CA LEU A 79 13.68 -0.24 -3.25
C LEU A 79 13.22 -0.72 -4.63
N ALA A 80 12.44 0.08 -5.35
CA ALA A 80 11.99 -0.26 -6.70
C ALA A 80 13.16 -0.39 -7.67
N ALA A 81 14.28 0.32 -7.44
CA ALA A 81 15.50 0.15 -8.22
C ALA A 81 16.13 -1.25 -8.10
N GLU A 82 15.81 -2.01 -7.06
CA GLU A 82 16.25 -3.39 -6.88
C GLU A 82 15.36 -4.43 -7.58
N ASP A 83 14.15 -4.02 -8.01
CA ASP A 83 13.17 -4.90 -8.68
C ASP A 83 12.57 -4.20 -9.91
N ARG A 84 13.35 -4.16 -10.99
CA ARG A 84 13.01 -3.48 -12.25
C ARG A 84 12.15 -4.28 -13.21
N THR A 85 11.81 -5.51 -12.87
CA THR A 85 11.20 -6.46 -13.81
C THR A 85 9.84 -6.98 -13.34
N SER A 86 9.55 -6.91 -12.04
CA SER A 86 8.25 -7.34 -11.53
C SER A 86 7.18 -6.26 -11.72
N GLU A 87 5.95 -6.70 -11.89
CA GLU A 87 4.78 -5.82 -12.00
C GLU A 87 4.65 -4.92 -10.78
N ILE A 88 4.88 -5.46 -9.57
CA ILE A 88 4.80 -4.71 -8.32
C ILE A 88 5.95 -3.69 -8.19
N GLY A 89 7.14 -4.04 -8.62
CA GLY A 89 8.30 -3.14 -8.63
C GLY A 89 8.06 -1.95 -9.56
N THR A 90 7.60 -2.21 -10.80
CA THR A 90 7.27 -1.17 -11.78
C THR A 90 6.12 -0.27 -11.29
N TYR A 91 5.06 -0.87 -10.73
CA TYR A 91 3.93 -0.11 -10.18
C TYR A 91 4.36 0.88 -9.09
N TYR A 92 5.13 0.44 -8.10
CA TYR A 92 5.59 1.33 -7.04
C TYR A 92 6.68 2.31 -7.49
N TYR A 93 7.48 1.95 -8.50
CA TYR A 93 8.38 2.90 -9.13
C TYR A 93 7.62 4.05 -9.77
N ASN A 94 6.59 3.74 -10.56
CA ASN A 94 5.75 4.74 -11.21
C ASN A 94 5.00 5.59 -10.17
N LEU A 95 4.44 4.97 -9.14
CA LEU A 95 3.75 5.70 -8.07
C LEU A 95 4.70 6.65 -7.31
N ALA A 96 5.91 6.20 -6.97
CA ALA A 96 6.91 7.05 -6.31
C ALA A 96 7.31 8.23 -7.21
N ASN A 97 7.55 8.00 -8.50
CA ASN A 97 7.85 9.07 -9.44
C ASN A 97 6.67 10.05 -9.60
N ALA A 98 5.43 9.55 -9.57
CA ALA A 98 4.26 10.41 -9.59
C ALA A 98 4.16 11.30 -8.35
N MET A 99 4.44 10.74 -7.17
CA MET A 99 4.49 11.51 -5.92
C MET A 99 5.57 12.58 -5.91
N HIS A 100 6.64 12.39 -6.71
CA HIS A 100 7.69 13.39 -6.95
C HIS A 100 7.41 14.30 -8.15
N GLY A 101 6.27 14.11 -8.86
CA GLY A 101 5.94 14.89 -10.08
C GLY A 101 6.81 14.59 -11.28
N GLN A 102 7.40 13.39 -11.35
CA GLN A 102 8.38 12.95 -12.36
C GLN A 102 7.89 11.75 -13.20
N LEU A 103 6.62 11.35 -13.08
CA LEU A 103 6.13 10.13 -13.74
C LEU A 103 6.32 10.15 -15.25
N PRO A 104 5.92 11.20 -16.02
CA PRO A 104 6.09 11.21 -17.47
C PRO A 104 7.56 11.11 -17.91
N ASP A 105 8.45 11.81 -17.21
CA ASP A 105 9.86 11.86 -17.53
C ASP A 105 10.59 10.52 -17.31
N ARG A 106 10.08 9.71 -16.39
CA ARG A 106 10.71 8.46 -15.95
C ARG A 106 9.94 7.19 -16.31
N LEU A 107 8.82 7.32 -17.01
CA LEU A 107 7.94 6.19 -17.33
C LEU A 107 8.70 5.05 -18.02
N LEU A 108 9.58 5.37 -18.95
CA LEU A 108 10.30 4.38 -19.77
C LEU A 108 11.67 3.97 -19.22
N ASP A 109 12.04 4.42 -18.03
CA ASP A 109 13.28 3.98 -17.36
C ASP A 109 13.23 2.48 -17.01
N TYR A 110 12.02 1.92 -16.83
CA TYR A 110 11.78 0.53 -16.51
C TYR A 110 10.86 -0.12 -17.55
N TYR A 111 10.95 -1.46 -17.63
CA TYR A 111 9.98 -2.23 -18.40
C TYR A 111 8.57 -1.96 -17.91
N GLN A 112 7.67 -1.59 -18.83
CA GLN A 112 6.27 -1.33 -18.55
C GLN A 112 5.41 -2.52 -18.99
N PRO A 113 4.74 -3.21 -18.08
CA PRO A 113 3.77 -4.27 -18.42
C PRO A 113 2.42 -3.64 -18.84
N PHE A 114 2.43 -2.84 -19.90
CA PHE A 114 1.29 -2.01 -20.36
C PHE A 114 0.73 -1.16 -19.19
N GLU A 115 -0.57 -0.97 -19.15
CA GLU A 115 -1.27 -0.21 -18.10
C GLU A 115 -1.12 -0.79 -16.67
N ARG A 116 -0.70 -2.05 -16.54
CA ARG A 116 -0.48 -2.69 -15.23
C ARG A 116 0.69 -2.10 -14.45
N GLY A 117 1.62 -1.43 -15.14
CA GLY A 117 2.65 -0.65 -14.48
C GLY A 117 2.10 0.60 -13.77
N LEU A 118 0.91 1.07 -14.15
CA LEU A 118 0.23 2.20 -13.53
C LEU A 118 -0.88 1.76 -12.56
N PHE A 119 -1.63 0.73 -12.93
CA PHE A 119 -2.80 0.25 -12.17
C PHE A 119 -2.74 -1.27 -12.03
N LEU A 120 -2.58 -1.74 -10.80
CA LEU A 120 -2.60 -3.18 -10.51
C LEU A 120 -4.03 -3.72 -10.67
N PRO A 121 -4.22 -4.79 -11.45
CA PRO A 121 -5.54 -5.38 -11.62
C PRO A 121 -6.00 -6.08 -10.34
N VAL A 122 -7.28 -5.90 -9.98
CA VAL A 122 -7.94 -6.62 -8.90
C VAL A 122 -9.00 -7.54 -9.50
N GLY A 123 -8.84 -8.84 -9.27
CA GLY A 123 -9.74 -9.87 -9.78
C GLY A 123 -9.98 -10.99 -8.77
N PRO A 124 -10.80 -11.99 -9.13
CA PRO A 124 -11.19 -13.07 -8.21
C PRO A 124 -10.03 -13.90 -7.65
N GLN A 125 -8.87 -13.88 -8.31
CA GLN A 125 -7.66 -14.60 -7.91
C GLN A 125 -6.64 -13.71 -7.20
N SER A 126 -6.91 -12.41 -7.04
CA SER A 126 -5.99 -11.49 -6.38
C SER A 126 -5.86 -11.80 -4.91
N LYS A 127 -4.62 -11.85 -4.43
CA LYS A 127 -4.33 -12.03 -3.00
C LYS A 127 -4.63 -10.73 -2.24
N PRO A 128 -4.97 -10.79 -0.93
CA PRO A 128 -5.22 -9.61 -0.10
C PRO A 128 -4.14 -8.55 -0.21
N PHE A 129 -2.89 -8.97 -0.31
CA PHE A 129 -1.74 -8.12 -0.55
C PHE A 129 -1.84 -7.30 -1.84
N GLN A 130 -2.15 -7.93 -2.98
CA GLN A 130 -2.27 -7.25 -4.27
C GLN A 130 -3.43 -6.26 -4.28
N ILE A 131 -4.56 -6.64 -3.67
CA ILE A 131 -5.74 -5.78 -3.54
C ILE A 131 -5.39 -4.51 -2.75
N ALA A 132 -4.71 -4.67 -1.60
CA ALA A 132 -4.30 -3.52 -0.79
C ALA A 132 -3.34 -2.58 -1.55
N CYS A 133 -2.43 -3.13 -2.35
CA CYS A 133 -1.51 -2.34 -3.16
C CYS A 133 -2.24 -1.56 -4.26
N ALA A 134 -3.23 -2.19 -4.91
CA ALA A 134 -3.99 -1.54 -5.98
C ALA A 134 -4.70 -0.26 -5.52
N GLY A 135 -5.15 -0.21 -4.27
CA GLY A 135 -5.80 0.97 -3.68
C GLY A 135 -4.86 2.15 -3.42
N ASP A 136 -3.53 1.95 -3.38
CA ASP A 136 -2.59 3.01 -3.04
C ASP A 136 -2.56 4.13 -4.08
N VAL A 137 -2.60 3.79 -5.38
CA VAL A 137 -2.65 4.79 -6.47
C VAL A 137 -3.96 5.57 -6.46
N TRP A 138 -5.09 4.91 -6.22
CA TRP A 138 -6.38 5.57 -6.17
C TRP A 138 -6.47 6.57 -5.03
N PHE A 139 -5.93 6.20 -3.88
CA PHE A 139 -5.82 7.13 -2.76
C PHE A 139 -4.90 8.32 -3.08
N ALA A 140 -3.77 8.09 -3.75
CA ALA A 140 -2.85 9.15 -4.17
C ALA A 140 -3.53 10.12 -5.14
N LEU A 141 -4.24 9.61 -6.14
CA LEU A 141 -4.97 10.39 -7.15
C LEU A 141 -6.18 11.16 -6.59
N GLY A 142 -6.72 10.77 -5.42
CA GLY A 142 -7.91 11.38 -4.83
C GLY A 142 -9.21 10.63 -5.14
N TYR A 143 -9.15 9.43 -5.73
CA TYR A 143 -10.36 8.63 -5.99
C TYR A 143 -10.66 7.67 -4.84
N MET A 144 -11.33 8.20 -3.81
CA MET A 144 -11.58 7.48 -2.56
C MET A 144 -12.45 6.22 -2.72
N PRO A 145 -13.46 6.14 -3.62
CA PRO A 145 -14.29 4.94 -3.74
C PRO A 145 -13.48 3.67 -4.03
N LEU A 146 -12.51 3.72 -4.96
CA LEU A 146 -11.65 2.56 -5.25
C LEU A 146 -10.63 2.29 -4.15
N ALA A 147 -10.06 3.33 -3.54
CA ALA A 147 -9.13 3.18 -2.43
C ALA A 147 -9.80 2.51 -1.22
N GLU A 148 -11.04 2.90 -0.89
CA GLU A 148 -11.84 2.31 0.18
C GLU A 148 -12.27 0.89 -0.14
N ARG A 149 -12.80 0.64 -1.35
CA ARG A 149 -13.16 -0.69 -1.82
C ARG A 149 -12.00 -1.67 -1.67
N ASP A 150 -10.82 -1.29 -2.14
CA ASP A 150 -9.66 -2.17 -2.14
C ASP A 150 -9.16 -2.43 -0.70
N ALA A 151 -9.24 -1.43 0.18
CA ALA A 151 -8.95 -1.63 1.60
C ALA A 151 -9.98 -2.57 2.28
N MET A 152 -11.28 -2.43 1.97
CA MET A 152 -12.33 -3.32 2.47
C MET A 152 -12.14 -4.76 1.98
N LEU A 153 -11.89 -4.94 0.68
CA LEU A 153 -11.65 -6.26 0.11
C LEU A 153 -10.37 -6.89 0.67
N GLY A 154 -9.28 -6.11 0.78
CA GLY A 154 -8.05 -6.58 1.40
C GLY A 154 -8.26 -7.03 2.84
N MET A 155 -9.02 -6.26 3.63
CA MET A 155 -9.40 -6.61 5.00
C MET A 155 -10.27 -7.89 5.04
N LEU A 156 -11.30 -7.97 4.18
CA LEU A 156 -12.23 -9.11 4.13
C LEU A 156 -11.53 -10.42 3.81
N PHE A 157 -10.58 -10.40 2.87
CA PHE A 157 -9.85 -11.60 2.47
C PHE A 157 -8.59 -11.86 3.29
N SER A 158 -8.20 -10.94 4.20
CA SER A 158 -7.09 -11.17 5.09
C SER A 158 -7.45 -12.19 6.18
N PRO A 159 -6.49 -13.00 6.66
CA PRO A 159 -6.77 -14.04 7.67
C PRO A 159 -7.30 -13.49 9.00
N THR A 160 -6.96 -12.27 9.35
CA THR A 160 -7.30 -11.67 10.65
C THR A 160 -8.47 -10.69 10.57
N HIS A 161 -8.83 -10.22 9.37
CA HIS A 161 -9.86 -9.20 9.12
C HIS A 161 -9.64 -7.86 9.87
N THR A 162 -8.45 -7.63 10.42
CA THR A 162 -8.14 -6.46 11.28
C THR A 162 -6.74 -5.90 11.04
N GLY A 163 -6.15 -6.18 9.89
CA GLY A 163 -4.80 -5.70 9.58
C GLY A 163 -4.70 -4.18 9.65
N PRO A 164 -3.74 -3.61 10.40
CA PRO A 164 -3.57 -2.17 10.57
C PRO A 164 -3.53 -1.38 9.27
N ARG A 165 -2.89 -1.92 8.22
CA ARG A 165 -2.82 -1.30 6.90
C ARG A 165 -4.20 -1.00 6.32
N TYR A 166 -5.12 -1.95 6.40
CA TYR A 166 -6.49 -1.78 5.88
C TYR A 166 -7.28 -0.79 6.72
N LEU A 167 -7.19 -0.92 8.05
CA LEU A 167 -7.87 -0.02 8.98
C LEU A 167 -7.37 1.42 8.86
N ARG A 168 -6.05 1.64 8.63
CA ARG A 168 -5.49 2.95 8.34
C ARG A 168 -6.11 3.53 7.08
N ARG A 169 -6.08 2.79 5.95
CA ARG A 169 -6.63 3.27 4.69
C ARG A 169 -8.11 3.59 4.79
N LEU A 170 -8.91 2.73 5.48
CA LEU A 170 -10.32 3.00 5.73
C LEU A 170 -10.54 4.23 6.60
N ALA A 171 -9.71 4.46 7.61
CA ALA A 171 -9.78 5.67 8.40
C ALA A 171 -9.45 6.92 7.56
N GLU A 172 -8.36 6.87 6.76
CA GLU A 172 -7.91 7.98 5.94
C GLU A 172 -8.92 8.34 4.84
N THR A 173 -9.47 7.36 4.11
CA THR A 173 -10.50 7.62 3.09
C THR A 173 -11.72 8.30 3.69
N ASN A 174 -12.18 7.82 4.85
CA ASN A 174 -13.34 8.41 5.53
C ASN A 174 -13.03 9.79 6.14
N LEU A 175 -11.80 10.05 6.61
CA LEU A 175 -11.38 11.40 7.02
C LEU A 175 -11.39 12.37 5.84
N VAL A 176 -10.94 11.92 4.65
CA VAL A 176 -10.90 12.74 3.44
C VAL A 176 -12.31 13.02 2.92
N THR A 177 -13.20 12.03 2.86
CA THR A 177 -14.59 12.22 2.41
C THR A 177 -15.46 12.98 3.41
N GLY A 178 -15.01 13.08 4.69
CA GLY A 178 -15.73 13.79 5.75
C GLY A 178 -16.66 12.92 6.56
N ASP A 179 -16.67 11.61 6.36
CA ASP A 179 -17.36 10.67 7.26
C ASP A 179 -16.53 10.42 8.52
N PHE A 180 -16.61 11.38 9.44
CA PHE A 180 -15.86 11.33 10.70
C PHE A 180 -16.34 10.23 11.65
N GLU A 181 -17.57 9.76 11.51
CA GLU A 181 -18.11 8.69 12.32
C GLU A 181 -17.47 7.35 11.89
N ALA A 182 -17.49 7.03 10.61
CA ALA A 182 -16.84 5.85 10.07
C ALA A 182 -15.32 5.90 10.33
N ALA A 183 -14.67 7.04 10.08
CA ALA A 183 -13.25 7.21 10.38
C ALA A 183 -12.92 6.92 11.84
N SER A 184 -13.71 7.47 12.78
CA SER A 184 -13.51 7.26 14.22
C SER A 184 -13.68 5.80 14.63
N LYS A 185 -14.55 5.04 13.97
CA LYS A 185 -14.70 3.60 14.19
C LYS A 185 -13.39 2.86 13.90
N TYR A 186 -12.80 3.09 12.73
CA TYR A 186 -11.55 2.44 12.34
C TYR A 186 -10.36 2.89 13.21
N LEU A 187 -10.28 4.18 13.52
CA LEU A 187 -9.26 4.72 14.42
C LEU A 187 -9.32 4.10 15.82
N ARG A 188 -10.54 3.93 16.38
CA ARG A 188 -10.71 3.26 17.68
C ARG A 188 -10.28 1.81 17.65
N MET A 189 -10.47 1.09 16.53
CA MET A 189 -9.96 -0.27 16.40
C MET A 189 -8.42 -0.29 16.47
N LEU A 190 -7.76 0.67 15.82
CA LEU A 190 -6.30 0.83 15.84
C LEU A 190 -5.74 1.22 17.21
N LEU A 191 -6.52 1.86 18.09
CA LEU A 191 -6.09 2.19 19.46
C LEU A 191 -5.75 0.95 20.30
N ASN A 192 -6.29 -0.22 19.94
CA ASN A 192 -6.01 -1.47 20.62
C ASN A 192 -4.65 -2.06 20.25
N ASP A 193 -4.05 -1.61 19.12
CA ASP A 193 -2.70 -2.01 18.72
C ASP A 193 -1.66 -1.02 19.29
N PRO A 194 -0.72 -1.47 20.13
CA PRO A 194 0.30 -0.58 20.72
C PRO A 194 1.16 0.13 19.67
N GLN A 195 1.38 -0.46 18.48
CA GLN A 195 2.18 0.13 17.41
C GLN A 195 1.41 1.23 16.66
N GLU A 196 0.08 1.11 16.59
CA GLU A 196 -0.81 2.01 15.86
C GLU A 196 -1.42 3.11 16.75
N ARG A 197 -1.42 2.91 18.06
CA ARG A 197 -2.11 3.78 19.03
C ARG A 197 -1.77 5.25 18.86
N LYS A 198 -0.48 5.58 18.75
CA LYS A 198 -0.03 6.97 18.58
C LYS A 198 -0.56 7.55 17.28
N TRP A 199 -0.40 6.81 16.18
CA TRP A 199 -0.88 7.21 14.87
C TRP A 199 -2.39 7.46 14.86
N ALA A 200 -3.16 6.57 15.47
CA ALA A 200 -4.62 6.70 15.57
C ALA A 200 -5.07 7.86 16.44
N LEU A 201 -4.42 8.09 17.59
CA LEU A 201 -4.75 9.22 18.48
C LEU A 201 -4.58 10.57 17.79
N GLU A 202 -3.48 10.74 17.06
CA GLU A 202 -3.17 11.99 16.34
C GLU A 202 -4.15 12.29 15.19
N ARG A 203 -4.97 11.31 14.79
CA ARG A 203 -5.91 11.39 13.66
C ARG A 203 -7.39 11.37 14.09
N LEU A 204 -7.68 11.16 15.36
CA LEU A 204 -9.05 11.27 15.85
C LEU A 204 -9.57 12.69 15.61
N PRO A 205 -10.81 12.86 15.11
CA PRO A 205 -11.44 14.16 14.95
C PRO A 205 -11.38 14.97 16.25
N GLY A 206 -10.97 16.23 16.15
CA GLY A 206 -10.77 17.10 17.31
C GLY A 206 -9.37 17.02 17.95
N HIS A 207 -8.50 16.10 17.55
CA HIS A 207 -7.13 15.95 18.05
C HIS A 207 -6.07 16.23 16.95
N TRP A 208 -6.49 16.75 15.82
CA TRP A 208 -5.61 16.98 14.68
C TRP A 208 -4.60 18.08 14.95
N ARG A 209 -3.37 17.81 14.59
CA ARG A 209 -2.37 18.85 14.44
C ARG A 209 -2.68 19.69 13.18
N PRO A 210 -2.33 20.98 13.15
CA PRO A 210 -2.63 21.86 12.02
C PRO A 210 -2.10 21.32 10.69
N ASP A 211 -0.87 20.77 10.67
CA ASP A 211 -0.24 20.17 9.50
C ASP A 211 -1.05 18.99 8.94
N TYR A 212 -1.62 18.15 9.80
CA TYR A 212 -2.47 17.05 9.36
C TYR A 212 -3.81 17.54 8.79
N GLY A 213 -4.42 18.55 9.43
CA GLY A 213 -5.64 19.18 8.92
C GLY A 213 -5.46 19.77 7.51
N LEU A 214 -4.32 20.41 7.23
CA LEU A 214 -3.98 20.93 5.92
C LEU A 214 -3.85 19.80 4.88
N ARG A 215 -3.18 18.72 5.22
CA ARG A 215 -3.05 17.54 4.32
C ARG A 215 -4.39 16.92 3.97
N ILE A 216 -5.32 16.84 4.93
CA ILE A 216 -6.68 16.36 4.66
C ILE A 216 -7.42 17.33 3.74
N ALA A 217 -7.29 18.64 3.96
CA ALA A 217 -7.92 19.64 3.09
C ALA A 217 -7.36 19.59 1.66
N GLU A 218 -6.05 19.48 1.49
CA GLU A 218 -5.40 19.29 0.19
C GLU A 218 -5.92 18.05 -0.51
N LYS A 219 -6.03 16.93 0.20
CA LYS A 219 -6.54 15.67 -0.37
C LYS A 219 -8.03 15.78 -0.75
N ARG A 220 -8.84 16.53 0.01
CA ARG A 220 -10.24 16.81 -0.33
C ARG A 220 -10.39 17.60 -1.63
N ASN A 221 -9.47 18.49 -1.93
CA ASN A 221 -9.49 19.24 -3.20
C ASN A 221 -9.30 18.34 -4.43
N LEU A 222 -8.82 17.11 -4.25
CA LEU A 222 -8.69 16.12 -5.32
C LEU A 222 -9.94 15.27 -5.52
N LEU A 223 -10.93 15.35 -4.63
CA LEU A 223 -12.14 14.53 -4.74
C LEU A 223 -12.95 14.87 -5.99
N PRO A 224 -13.52 13.88 -6.67
CA PRO A 224 -14.45 14.11 -7.77
C PRO A 224 -15.75 14.74 -7.25
N GLN A 225 -16.39 15.56 -8.08
CA GLN A 225 -17.68 16.17 -7.75
C GLN A 225 -18.84 15.16 -7.80
N PHE A 226 -18.64 14.02 -8.48
CA PHE A 226 -19.64 12.98 -8.65
C PHE A 226 -19.09 11.66 -8.13
N ASP A 227 -19.88 10.99 -7.30
CA ASP A 227 -19.58 9.66 -6.80
C ASP A 227 -20.08 8.61 -7.82
N ILE A 228 -19.21 8.20 -8.71
CA ILE A 228 -19.50 7.16 -9.70
C ILE A 228 -18.60 5.96 -9.40
N VAL A 229 -19.21 4.81 -9.16
CA VAL A 229 -18.46 3.56 -8.97
C VAL A 229 -18.07 2.98 -10.32
N HIS A 230 -16.78 3.00 -10.62
CA HIS A 230 -16.20 2.38 -11.82
C HIS A 230 -15.29 1.20 -11.48
N GLY A 231 -15.17 0.27 -12.42
CA GLY A 231 -14.16 -0.77 -12.37
C GLY A 231 -12.76 -0.22 -12.75
N MET A 232 -11.71 -1.00 -12.47
CA MET A 232 -10.33 -0.58 -12.81
C MET A 232 -10.04 -0.56 -14.32
N ASP A 233 -10.82 -1.29 -15.10
CA ASP A 233 -10.83 -1.28 -16.57
C ASP A 233 -11.28 0.07 -17.16
N GLN A 234 -11.78 0.97 -16.30
CA GLN A 234 -12.22 2.30 -16.66
C GLN A 234 -11.28 3.39 -16.12
N ALA A 235 -10.02 3.08 -15.87
CA ALA A 235 -9.06 4.05 -15.34
C ALA A 235 -9.03 5.39 -16.10
N PRO A 236 -8.99 5.44 -17.44
CA PRO A 236 -9.02 6.73 -18.17
C PRO A 236 -10.27 7.55 -17.89
N VAL A 237 -11.44 6.89 -17.75
CA VAL A 237 -12.70 7.57 -17.45
C VAL A 237 -12.62 8.21 -16.06
N ILE A 238 -12.11 7.48 -15.08
CA ILE A 238 -11.93 8.00 -13.70
C ILE A 238 -10.96 9.20 -13.70
N LEU A 239 -9.85 9.10 -14.42
CA LEU A 239 -8.86 10.17 -14.52
C LEU A 239 -9.45 11.44 -15.14
N ARG A 240 -10.24 11.32 -16.21
CA ARG A 240 -10.96 12.47 -16.82
C ARG A 240 -12.01 13.07 -15.87
N ILE A 241 -12.69 12.25 -15.05
CA ILE A 241 -13.61 12.73 -14.01
C ILE A 241 -12.86 13.54 -12.94
N LEU A 242 -11.69 13.05 -12.51
CA LEU A 242 -10.85 13.77 -11.55
C LEU A 242 -10.37 15.11 -12.12
N LEU A 243 -9.94 15.13 -13.39
CA LEU A 243 -9.52 16.36 -14.08
C LEU A 243 -10.68 17.32 -14.31
N GLY A 244 -11.86 16.82 -14.68
CA GLY A 244 -13.06 17.63 -14.80
C GLY A 244 -13.50 18.28 -13.48
N SER A 245 -13.23 17.60 -12.36
CA SER A 245 -13.53 18.12 -11.01
C SER A 245 -12.42 19.07 -10.50
N ASN A 246 -11.18 18.77 -10.81
CA ASN A 246 -10.02 19.58 -10.47
C ASN A 246 -8.99 19.59 -11.61
N PRO A 247 -9.05 20.56 -12.53
CA PRO A 247 -8.10 20.68 -13.65
C PRO A 247 -6.63 20.87 -13.22
N THR A 248 -6.39 21.24 -11.96
CA THR A 248 -5.03 21.40 -11.42
C THR A 248 -4.44 20.11 -10.84
N ASN A 249 -5.16 18.99 -10.91
CA ASN A 249 -4.67 17.69 -10.48
C ASN A 249 -3.62 17.14 -11.47
N LYS A 250 -2.40 17.68 -11.37
CA LYS A 250 -1.30 17.29 -12.25
C LYS A 250 -1.03 15.79 -12.24
N MET A 251 -1.13 15.14 -11.09
CA MET A 251 -0.90 13.72 -11.00
C MET A 251 -1.92 12.91 -11.83
N ALA A 252 -3.20 13.30 -11.83
CA ALA A 252 -4.20 12.66 -12.66
C ALA A 252 -3.93 12.85 -14.16
N LEU A 253 -3.48 14.04 -14.57
CA LEU A 253 -3.07 14.30 -15.95
C LEU A 253 -1.86 13.45 -16.34
N ASP A 254 -0.81 13.44 -15.52
CA ASP A 254 0.40 12.64 -15.77
C ASP A 254 0.05 11.14 -15.92
N TYR A 255 -0.85 10.61 -15.08
CA TYR A 255 -1.32 9.22 -15.18
C TYR A 255 -2.14 8.97 -16.45
N LEU A 256 -3.01 9.91 -16.85
CA LEU A 256 -3.83 9.78 -18.06
C LEU A 256 -2.95 9.73 -19.32
N LEU A 257 -2.06 10.67 -19.48
CA LEU A 257 -1.15 10.72 -20.62
C LEU A 257 -0.21 9.49 -20.65
N CYS A 258 0.30 9.06 -19.50
CA CYS A 258 1.11 7.85 -19.43
C CYS A 258 0.28 6.59 -19.78
N TYR A 259 -0.98 6.52 -19.37
CA TYR A 259 -1.88 5.43 -19.71
C TYR A 259 -2.10 5.34 -21.23
N ASP A 260 -2.42 6.45 -21.89
CA ASP A 260 -2.65 6.51 -23.34
C ASP A 260 -1.39 6.09 -24.11
N LEU A 261 -0.21 6.54 -23.67
CA LEU A 261 1.07 6.10 -24.26
C LEU A 261 1.29 4.60 -24.12
N LEU A 262 1.04 4.02 -22.94
CA LEU A 262 1.26 2.59 -22.69
C LEU A 262 0.24 1.71 -23.41
N THR A 263 -0.98 2.20 -23.61
CA THR A 263 -2.01 1.50 -24.40
C THR A 263 -1.90 1.78 -25.91
N LYS A 264 -0.98 2.68 -26.31
CA LYS A 264 -0.74 3.12 -27.69
C LYS A 264 -1.94 3.83 -28.32
N ASP A 265 -2.76 4.46 -27.52
CA ASP A 265 -3.88 5.29 -27.97
C ASP A 265 -3.41 6.73 -28.17
N LEU A 266 -2.77 6.98 -29.32
CA LEU A 266 -2.19 8.29 -29.62
C LEU A 266 -3.27 9.36 -29.88
N ASP A 267 -4.45 8.96 -30.36
CA ASP A 267 -5.57 9.89 -30.59
C ASP A 267 -6.11 10.39 -29.25
N ALA A 268 -6.28 9.48 -28.26
CA ALA A 268 -6.63 9.86 -26.90
C ALA A 268 -5.55 10.74 -26.27
N PHE A 269 -4.28 10.39 -26.42
CA PHE A 269 -3.16 11.17 -25.88
C PHE A 269 -3.16 12.62 -26.37
N VAL A 270 -3.38 12.84 -27.68
CA VAL A 270 -3.46 14.20 -28.26
C VAL A 270 -4.66 14.94 -27.70
N GLY A 271 -5.83 14.29 -27.63
CA GLY A 271 -7.05 14.90 -27.11
C GLY A 271 -7.02 15.22 -25.62
N ASP A 272 -6.27 14.49 -24.82
CA ASP A 272 -6.13 14.71 -23.37
C ASP A 272 -4.97 15.67 -23.03
N TYR A 273 -4.05 15.91 -23.98
CA TYR A 273 -2.94 16.85 -23.82
C TYR A 273 -3.36 18.31 -24.09
N ASP A 274 -4.30 18.55 -25.04
CA ASP A 274 -4.81 19.88 -25.44
C ASP A 274 -5.79 20.45 -24.38
#